data_b1c6496e3fc00fd6997d04ae0a4be46e
#
_entry.id   b1c6496e3fc00fd6997d04ae0a4be46e
#
_cell.length_a   1.000
_cell.length_b   1.000
_cell.length_c   1.000
_cell.angle_alpha   90.00
_cell.angle_beta   90.00
_cell.angle_gamma   90.00
#
_symmetry.space_group_name_H-M   'P 1'
#
loop_
_entity.id
_entity.type
_entity.pdbx_description
1 polymer ?
#
loop_
_entity_poly.entity_id
_entity_poly.type
_entity_poly.pdbx_seq_one_letter_code
_entity_poly.pdbx_strand_id
1 'polypeptide(L)'
;MVTYLDAATAPLRNTGQIRLYNEEGFVGMRKACDLTARCLDELVPMVAPGVTTEAIDRFVFEFGMDHGALPATLNYRGYTKSSCTSINHVVCHGIPDNKPLKDGDIVNIDVTYILDGWHGDSSRMYPVGTIKRAAERLLEVTYECLMRGIAAIKPGARTGAVGAAIQTYAEAERCSVVRDFCGHGVGRLFHDAPNILHYGSASEGVEMRPGMIFTVEPMINLGRPHVKVLSDGWTAVTRDRSLSAQYEHTIGVTETGCEIFTLSPKNLDRPGLRA
;
A
#
# COMPACT_ATOMS: atom_id res chain seq x y z
N MET A 1 -5.17 27.38 2.79
CA MET A 1 -3.77 27.31 2.30
C MET A 1 -3.15 26.05 2.88
N VAL A 2 -2.57 25.19 2.05
CA VAL A 2 -1.82 24.00 2.52
C VAL A 2 -0.56 24.51 3.23
N THR A 3 -0.31 24.01 4.43
CA THR A 3 0.88 24.39 5.21
C THR A 3 1.81 23.19 5.37
N TYR A 4 3.09 23.45 5.20
CA TYR A 4 4.17 22.47 5.44
C TYR A 4 4.81 22.81 6.78
N LEU A 5 5.28 21.79 7.48
CA LEU A 5 5.98 21.95 8.75
C LEU A 5 7.21 21.05 8.81
N ASP A 6 8.19 21.48 9.57
CA ASP A 6 9.38 20.65 9.86
C ASP A 6 8.97 19.49 10.77
N ALA A 7 9.18 18.27 10.28
CA ALA A 7 8.83 17.05 11.02
C ALA A 7 9.59 16.91 12.34
N ALA A 8 10.81 17.47 12.45
CA ALA A 8 11.63 17.39 13.68
C ALA A 8 11.01 18.17 14.86
N THR A 9 10.25 19.23 14.57
CA THR A 9 9.62 20.09 15.58
C THR A 9 8.11 19.88 15.71
N ALA A 10 7.54 19.07 14.81
CA ALA A 10 6.12 18.84 14.74
C ALA A 10 5.58 17.99 15.89
N PRO A 11 4.38 18.29 16.43
CA PRO A 11 3.76 17.45 17.45
C PRO A 11 3.41 16.06 16.86
N LEU A 12 3.56 14.98 17.64
CA LEU A 12 3.21 13.60 17.23
C LEU A 12 1.67 13.39 17.23
N ARG A 13 0.97 14.20 16.42
CA ARG A 13 -0.47 14.04 16.15
C ARG A 13 -0.77 14.59 14.77
N ASN A 14 -1.79 14.07 14.12
CA ASN A 14 -2.25 14.62 12.84
C ASN A 14 -2.77 16.06 13.07
N THR A 15 -2.18 17.01 12.37
CA THR A 15 -2.53 18.43 12.40
C THR A 15 -3.19 18.89 11.10
N GLY A 16 -3.30 18.01 10.11
CA GLY A 16 -3.67 18.34 8.74
C GLY A 16 -2.59 19.07 7.94
N GLN A 17 -1.41 19.30 8.55
CA GLN A 17 -0.26 19.91 7.89
C GLN A 17 0.69 18.82 7.37
N ILE A 18 1.37 19.12 6.27
CA ILE A 18 2.27 18.17 5.61
C ILE A 18 3.65 18.25 6.26
N ARG A 19 4.16 17.12 6.73
CA ARG A 19 5.50 17.01 7.32
C ARG A 19 6.57 16.95 6.24
N LEU A 20 7.64 17.69 6.47
CA LEU A 20 8.88 17.60 5.71
C LEU A 20 9.95 16.99 6.61
N TYR A 21 10.37 15.80 6.27
CA TYR A 21 11.41 15.05 6.97
C TYR A 21 12.78 15.39 6.41
N ASN A 22 13.77 15.48 7.28
CA ASN A 22 15.18 15.60 6.94
C ASN A 22 15.81 14.21 6.68
N GLU A 23 17.13 14.15 6.47
CA GLU A 23 17.86 12.89 6.24
C GLU A 23 17.71 11.90 7.41
N GLU A 24 17.65 12.36 8.66
CA GLU A 24 17.41 11.48 9.82
C GLU A 24 16.05 10.76 9.69
N GLY A 25 15.01 11.48 9.25
CA GLY A 25 13.70 10.90 8.98
C GLY A 25 13.75 9.87 7.84
N PHE A 26 14.47 10.16 6.76
CA PHE A 26 14.69 9.21 5.66
C PHE A 26 15.42 7.94 6.12
N VAL A 27 16.45 8.07 6.95
CA VAL A 27 17.15 6.91 7.54
C VAL A 27 16.21 6.05 8.39
N GLY A 28 15.37 6.68 9.22
CA GLY A 28 14.39 5.97 10.02
C GLY A 28 13.36 5.22 9.16
N MET A 29 12.86 5.89 8.12
CA MET A 29 11.90 5.29 7.18
C MET A 29 12.51 4.15 6.37
N ARG A 30 13.74 4.28 5.86
CA ARG A 30 14.44 3.20 5.15
C ARG A 30 14.50 1.92 6.00
N LYS A 31 14.82 2.04 7.29
CA LYS A 31 14.90 0.88 8.20
C LYS A 31 13.54 0.21 8.41
N ALA A 32 12.50 1.00 8.71
CA ALA A 32 11.17 0.46 8.93
C ALA A 32 10.59 -0.16 7.64
N CYS A 33 10.77 0.48 6.51
CA CYS A 33 10.31 0.01 5.21
C CYS A 33 11.07 -1.23 4.71
N ASP A 34 12.40 -1.30 4.94
CA ASP A 34 13.18 -2.51 4.63
C ASP A 34 12.66 -3.72 5.41
N LEU A 35 12.35 -3.55 6.68
CA LEU A 35 11.79 -4.63 7.50
C LEU A 35 10.44 -5.10 6.94
N THR A 36 9.56 -4.19 6.57
CA THR A 36 8.27 -4.51 5.94
C THR A 36 8.46 -5.24 4.62
N ALA A 37 9.35 -4.74 3.75
CA ALA A 37 9.65 -5.36 2.46
C ALA A 37 10.21 -6.78 2.64
N ARG A 38 11.08 -7.00 3.62
CA ARG A 38 11.61 -8.33 3.97
C ARG A 38 10.52 -9.28 4.46
N CYS A 39 9.60 -8.82 5.30
CA CYS A 39 8.46 -9.63 5.73
C CYS A 39 7.62 -10.08 4.52
N LEU A 40 7.31 -9.15 3.61
CA LEU A 40 6.58 -9.47 2.39
C LEU A 40 7.33 -10.44 1.48
N ASP A 41 8.67 -10.40 1.44
CA ASP A 41 9.48 -11.38 0.72
C ASP A 41 9.39 -12.78 1.34
N GLU A 42 9.43 -12.89 2.67
CA GLU A 42 9.34 -14.17 3.38
C GLU A 42 7.95 -14.82 3.25
N LEU A 43 6.91 -14.05 2.97
CA LEU A 43 5.57 -14.57 2.70
C LEU A 43 5.44 -15.27 1.34
N VAL A 44 6.32 -15.00 0.37
CA VAL A 44 6.23 -15.58 -0.97
C VAL A 44 6.16 -17.12 -0.96
N PRO A 45 7.03 -17.85 -0.27
CA PRO A 45 6.95 -19.31 -0.21
C PRO A 45 5.79 -19.84 0.65
N MET A 46 5.19 -18.99 1.50
CA MET A 46 4.10 -19.38 2.39
C MET A 46 2.73 -19.32 1.70
N VAL A 47 2.55 -18.42 0.74
CA VAL A 47 1.25 -18.22 0.09
C VAL A 47 0.98 -19.34 -0.91
N ALA A 48 0.20 -20.33 -0.48
CA ALA A 48 -0.15 -21.52 -1.25
C ALA A 48 -1.59 -21.98 -0.98
N PRO A 49 -2.18 -22.79 -1.88
CA PRO A 49 -3.49 -23.39 -1.60
C PRO A 49 -3.49 -24.18 -0.29
N GLY A 50 -4.52 -23.97 0.54
CA GLY A 50 -4.67 -24.61 1.85
C GLY A 50 -4.13 -23.82 3.03
N VAL A 51 -3.30 -22.80 2.81
CA VAL A 51 -2.84 -21.88 3.87
C VAL A 51 -3.98 -20.93 4.24
N THR A 52 -4.15 -20.66 5.54
CA THR A 52 -5.15 -19.69 6.02
C THR A 52 -4.55 -18.29 6.13
N THR A 53 -5.36 -17.26 5.96
CA THR A 53 -4.89 -15.89 6.19
C THR A 53 -4.58 -15.61 7.66
N GLU A 54 -5.18 -16.36 8.59
CA GLU A 54 -4.80 -16.37 10.01
C GLU A 54 -3.36 -16.86 10.24
N ALA A 55 -2.90 -17.86 9.46
CA ALA A 55 -1.51 -18.32 9.55
C ALA A 55 -0.54 -17.28 8.99
N ILE A 56 -0.92 -16.57 7.93
CA ILE A 56 -0.16 -15.44 7.38
C ILE A 56 -0.06 -14.32 8.41
N ASP A 57 -1.18 -13.92 9.02
CA ASP A 57 -1.22 -12.88 10.05
C ASP A 57 -0.35 -13.21 11.26
N ARG A 58 -0.38 -14.46 11.70
CA ARG A 58 0.49 -14.95 12.78
C ARG A 58 1.96 -14.80 12.43
N PHE A 59 2.34 -15.21 11.21
CA PHE A 59 3.71 -15.05 10.73
C PHE A 59 4.12 -13.56 10.73
N VAL A 60 3.26 -12.67 10.23
CA VAL A 60 3.53 -11.22 10.23
C VAL A 60 3.75 -10.71 11.66
N PHE A 61 2.93 -11.15 12.62
CA PHE A 61 3.11 -10.79 14.02
C PHE A 61 4.45 -11.28 14.59
N GLU A 62 4.73 -12.57 14.43
CA GLU A 62 5.96 -13.21 14.95
C GLU A 62 7.21 -12.61 14.31
N PHE A 63 7.22 -12.43 13.00
CA PHE A 63 8.32 -11.81 12.26
C PHE A 63 8.62 -10.38 12.78
N GLY A 64 7.60 -9.56 12.98
CA GLY A 64 7.77 -8.22 13.56
C GLY A 64 8.38 -8.27 14.93
N MET A 65 7.84 -9.10 15.82
CA MET A 65 8.34 -9.24 17.21
C MET A 65 9.79 -9.72 17.27
N ASP A 66 10.16 -10.68 16.41
CA ASP A 66 11.54 -11.21 16.35
C ASP A 66 12.55 -10.16 15.86
N HIS A 67 12.08 -9.11 15.17
CA HIS A 67 12.90 -8.00 14.68
C HIS A 67 12.73 -6.70 15.49
N GLY A 68 12.09 -6.77 16.66
CA GLY A 68 11.91 -5.62 17.54
C GLY A 68 10.90 -4.57 17.03
N ALA A 69 10.01 -4.96 16.14
CA ALA A 69 8.97 -4.11 15.57
C ALA A 69 7.56 -4.54 16.01
N LEU A 70 6.62 -3.62 15.99
CA LEU A 70 5.22 -3.87 16.29
C LEU A 70 4.37 -3.72 15.03
N PRO A 71 3.39 -4.61 14.75
CA PRO A 71 2.40 -4.37 13.70
C PRO A 71 1.57 -3.12 14.01
N ALA A 72 1.58 -2.14 13.10
CA ALA A 72 0.87 -0.88 13.29
C ALA A 72 -0.65 -1.02 13.20
N THR A 73 -1.14 -2.02 12.48
CA THR A 73 -2.56 -2.30 12.32
C THR A 73 -3.20 -2.86 13.59
N LEU A 74 -2.42 -3.60 14.41
CA LEU A 74 -2.94 -4.25 15.61
C LEU A 74 -3.47 -3.22 16.62
N ASN A 75 -4.76 -3.30 16.92
CA ASN A 75 -5.51 -2.35 17.76
C ASN A 75 -5.65 -0.93 17.19
N TYR A 76 -5.24 -0.70 15.93
CA TYR A 76 -5.46 0.60 15.30
C TYR A 76 -6.95 0.82 15.03
N ARG A 77 -7.55 1.81 15.70
CA ARG A 77 -8.99 2.15 15.62
C ARG A 77 -9.92 0.94 15.79
N GLY A 78 -9.50 -0.07 16.56
CA GLY A 78 -10.26 -1.29 16.82
C GLY A 78 -10.03 -2.44 15.82
N TYR A 79 -9.11 -2.30 14.86
CA TYR A 79 -8.67 -3.43 14.02
C TYR A 79 -7.88 -4.44 14.87
N THR A 80 -8.15 -5.74 14.73
CA THR A 80 -7.70 -6.76 15.68
C THR A 80 -6.58 -7.66 15.18
N LYS A 81 -6.06 -7.41 13.98
CA LYS A 81 -5.05 -8.23 13.31
C LYS A 81 -3.77 -7.43 13.02
N SER A 82 -2.71 -8.16 12.72
CA SER A 82 -1.37 -7.61 12.47
C SER A 82 -1.14 -7.24 11.02
N SER A 83 -2.03 -7.67 10.12
CA SER A 83 -1.98 -7.43 8.69
C SER A 83 -3.40 -7.32 8.13
N CYS A 84 -3.53 -6.80 6.90
CA CYS A 84 -4.75 -6.98 6.14
C CYS A 84 -4.53 -8.03 5.04
N THR A 85 -5.54 -8.87 4.77
CA THR A 85 -5.49 -9.90 3.74
C THR A 85 -6.74 -9.83 2.86
N SER A 86 -6.58 -9.34 1.64
CA SER A 86 -7.70 -9.02 0.75
C SER A 86 -7.72 -9.96 -0.44
N ILE A 87 -8.72 -10.87 -0.46
CA ILE A 87 -8.81 -11.97 -1.44
C ILE A 87 -9.77 -11.62 -2.56
N ASN A 88 -9.37 -11.78 -3.81
CA ASN A 88 -10.19 -11.69 -5.03
C ASN A 88 -10.94 -10.35 -5.15
N HIS A 89 -12.21 -10.31 -4.75
CA HIS A 89 -13.08 -9.14 -4.82
C HIS A 89 -13.03 -8.24 -3.58
N VAL A 90 -12.23 -8.60 -2.59
CA VAL A 90 -11.90 -7.73 -1.46
C VAL A 90 -10.88 -6.71 -1.97
N VAL A 91 -11.23 -5.43 -1.81
CA VAL A 91 -10.42 -4.30 -2.30
C VAL A 91 -9.27 -4.01 -1.35
N CYS A 92 -9.58 -3.85 -0.05
CA CYS A 92 -8.61 -3.60 1.02
C CYS A 92 -9.22 -3.93 2.39
N HIS A 93 -8.38 -3.89 3.43
CA HIS A 93 -8.74 -4.07 4.84
C HIS A 93 -9.43 -5.41 5.15
N GLY A 94 -9.20 -6.45 4.32
CA GLY A 94 -9.69 -7.79 4.60
C GLY A 94 -9.11 -8.31 5.91
N ILE A 95 -9.99 -8.83 6.79
CA ILE A 95 -9.59 -9.32 8.11
C ILE A 95 -9.10 -10.77 7.96
N PRO A 96 -7.86 -11.10 8.36
CA PRO A 96 -7.37 -12.47 8.40
C PRO A 96 -8.31 -13.43 9.15
N ASP A 97 -8.59 -14.58 8.55
CA ASP A 97 -9.46 -15.60 9.10
C ASP A 97 -8.92 -17.03 8.87
N ASN A 98 -9.62 -18.02 9.38
CA ASN A 98 -9.24 -19.45 9.31
C ASN A 98 -9.66 -20.13 8.00
N LYS A 99 -10.18 -19.40 7.02
CA LYS A 99 -10.53 -19.99 5.72
C LYS A 99 -9.26 -20.20 4.89
N PRO A 100 -9.08 -21.41 4.33
CA PRO A 100 -7.92 -21.68 3.50
C PRO A 100 -8.02 -20.97 2.16
N LEU A 101 -6.89 -20.45 1.68
CA LEU A 101 -6.69 -19.97 0.31
C LEU A 101 -6.90 -21.14 -0.67
N LYS A 102 -7.46 -20.84 -1.83
CA LYS A 102 -7.77 -21.82 -2.88
C LYS A 102 -6.88 -21.61 -4.09
N ASP A 103 -6.63 -22.68 -4.81
CA ASP A 103 -6.00 -22.60 -6.12
C ASP A 103 -6.78 -21.66 -7.04
N GLY A 104 -6.11 -20.70 -7.64
CA GLY A 104 -6.71 -19.67 -8.48
C GLY A 104 -7.10 -18.36 -7.75
N ASP A 105 -7.00 -18.28 -6.43
CA ASP A 105 -7.15 -17.02 -5.70
C ASP A 105 -6.00 -16.06 -5.99
N ILE A 106 -6.27 -14.77 -5.85
CA ILE A 106 -5.28 -13.71 -5.71
C ILE A 106 -5.48 -13.06 -4.35
N VAL A 107 -4.41 -12.77 -3.61
CA VAL A 107 -4.51 -12.14 -2.30
C VAL A 107 -3.54 -10.96 -2.21
N ASN A 108 -4.05 -9.80 -1.79
CA ASN A 108 -3.22 -8.71 -1.31
C ASN A 108 -2.89 -8.97 0.16
N ILE A 109 -1.63 -8.83 0.52
CA ILE A 109 -1.16 -8.84 1.90
C ILE A 109 -0.52 -7.48 2.16
N ASP A 110 -1.06 -6.79 3.17
CA ASP A 110 -0.71 -5.44 3.54
C ASP A 110 -0.17 -5.45 4.97
N VAL A 111 1.05 -4.94 5.11
CA VAL A 111 1.82 -4.98 6.35
C VAL A 111 2.41 -3.61 6.64
N THR A 112 2.16 -3.13 7.85
CA THR A 112 2.81 -1.94 8.39
C THR A 112 3.51 -2.27 9.69
N TYR A 113 4.82 -2.05 9.76
CA TYR A 113 5.57 -2.18 11.00
C TYR A 113 5.93 -0.82 11.61
N ILE A 114 5.89 -0.77 12.94
CA ILE A 114 6.48 0.32 13.72
C ILE A 114 7.86 -0.16 14.20
N LEU A 115 8.92 0.41 13.65
CA LEU A 115 10.30 0.17 14.08
C LEU A 115 10.93 1.50 14.53
N ASP A 116 11.42 1.56 15.77
CA ASP A 116 11.98 2.79 16.39
C ASP A 116 11.01 4.00 16.29
N GLY A 117 9.70 3.71 16.26
CA GLY A 117 8.63 4.69 16.14
C GLY A 117 8.39 5.20 14.72
N TRP A 118 8.98 4.58 13.67
CA TRP A 118 8.73 4.84 12.27
C TRP A 118 7.81 3.77 11.68
N HIS A 119 6.88 4.18 10.82
CA HIS A 119 5.93 3.27 10.19
C HIS A 119 6.41 2.93 8.78
N GLY A 120 6.81 1.68 8.56
CA GLY A 120 7.10 1.16 7.23
C GLY A 120 5.87 0.45 6.68
N ASP A 121 5.29 0.97 5.61
CA ASP A 121 4.00 0.58 5.06
C ASP A 121 4.11 0.10 3.63
N SER A 122 3.60 -1.10 3.33
CA SER A 122 3.61 -1.66 1.96
C SER A 122 2.68 -2.84 1.83
N SER A 123 2.17 -3.04 0.61
CA SER A 123 1.38 -4.22 0.28
C SER A 123 1.76 -4.82 -1.07
N ARG A 124 1.55 -6.13 -1.20
CA ARG A 124 1.79 -6.88 -2.45
C ARG A 124 0.67 -7.84 -2.76
N MET A 125 0.51 -8.13 -4.06
CA MET A 125 -0.36 -9.20 -4.53
C MET A 125 0.41 -10.51 -4.65
N TYR A 126 -0.23 -11.60 -4.24
CA TYR A 126 0.29 -12.95 -4.36
C TYR A 126 -0.71 -13.81 -5.11
N PRO A 127 -0.33 -14.44 -6.22
CA PRO A 127 -1.12 -15.49 -6.86
C PRO A 127 -1.07 -16.77 -6.02
N VAL A 128 -2.21 -17.43 -5.84
CA VAL A 128 -2.33 -18.68 -5.09
C VAL A 128 -2.46 -19.85 -6.07
N GLY A 129 -1.40 -20.63 -6.21
CA GLY A 129 -1.36 -21.71 -7.20
C GLY A 129 -1.47 -21.19 -8.64
N THR A 130 -2.37 -21.76 -9.45
CA THR A 130 -2.55 -21.41 -10.87
C THR A 130 -3.70 -20.44 -11.04
N ILE A 131 -3.41 -19.17 -11.28
CA ILE A 131 -4.43 -18.12 -11.47
C ILE A 131 -4.88 -18.03 -12.95
N LYS A 132 -6.08 -17.50 -13.17
CA LYS A 132 -6.62 -17.26 -14.51
C LYS A 132 -5.91 -16.07 -15.18
N ARG A 133 -5.80 -16.08 -16.51
CA ARG A 133 -5.18 -15.00 -17.30
C ARG A 133 -5.78 -13.61 -16.98
N ALA A 134 -7.08 -13.52 -16.70
CA ALA A 134 -7.70 -12.24 -16.33
C ALA A 134 -7.18 -11.70 -14.98
N ALA A 135 -6.92 -12.60 -14.02
CA ALA A 135 -6.33 -12.23 -12.74
C ALA A 135 -4.86 -11.83 -12.92
N GLU A 136 -4.07 -12.63 -13.66
CA GLU A 136 -2.68 -12.31 -13.99
C GLU A 136 -2.56 -10.91 -14.63
N ARG A 137 -3.39 -10.64 -15.65
CA ARG A 137 -3.43 -9.30 -16.28
C ARG A 137 -3.81 -8.19 -15.29
N LEU A 138 -4.74 -8.44 -14.36
CA LEU A 138 -5.08 -7.45 -13.34
C LEU A 138 -3.89 -7.11 -12.46
N LEU A 139 -3.12 -8.12 -12.02
CA LEU A 139 -1.92 -7.92 -11.23
C LEU A 139 -0.87 -7.11 -12.01
N GLU A 140 -0.64 -7.46 -13.29
CA GLU A 140 0.28 -6.73 -14.18
C GLU A 140 -0.13 -5.25 -14.30
N VAL A 141 -1.41 -4.99 -14.62
CA VAL A 141 -1.95 -3.64 -14.76
C VAL A 141 -1.85 -2.84 -13.46
N THR A 142 -2.15 -3.47 -12.32
CA THR A 142 -2.12 -2.78 -11.03
C THR A 142 -0.70 -2.38 -10.63
N TYR A 143 0.28 -3.27 -10.83
CA TYR A 143 1.68 -2.94 -10.58
C TYR A 143 2.20 -1.83 -11.50
N GLU A 144 1.84 -1.88 -12.78
CA GLU A 144 2.20 -0.82 -13.73
C GLU A 144 1.53 0.52 -13.37
N CYS A 145 0.28 0.50 -12.89
CA CYS A 145 -0.38 1.68 -12.33
C CYS A 145 0.42 2.30 -11.19
N LEU A 146 0.87 1.48 -10.23
CA LEU A 146 1.72 1.92 -9.13
C LEU A 146 2.99 2.59 -9.65
N MET A 147 3.73 1.92 -10.53
CA MET A 147 5.02 2.42 -11.03
C MET A 147 4.88 3.69 -11.87
N ARG A 148 3.79 3.83 -12.65
CA ARG A 148 3.49 5.08 -13.38
C ARG A 148 3.13 6.22 -12.44
N GLY A 149 2.37 5.93 -11.38
CA GLY A 149 2.08 6.91 -10.34
C GLY A 149 3.36 7.41 -9.68
N ILE A 150 4.26 6.50 -9.31
CA ILE A 150 5.56 6.83 -8.70
C ILE A 150 6.44 7.63 -9.67
N ALA A 151 6.49 7.26 -10.94
CA ALA A 151 7.27 7.99 -11.95
C ALA A 151 6.81 9.45 -12.16
N ALA A 152 5.59 9.79 -11.77
CA ALA A 152 5.08 11.16 -11.81
C ALA A 152 5.53 12.02 -10.61
N ILE A 153 6.17 11.42 -9.60
CA ILE A 153 6.59 12.11 -8.39
C ILE A 153 7.90 12.87 -8.64
N LYS A 154 7.82 14.18 -8.48
CA LYS A 154 9.00 15.06 -8.53
C LYS A 154 8.72 16.37 -7.79
N PRO A 155 9.73 17.02 -7.24
CA PRO A 155 9.59 18.35 -6.62
C PRO A 155 8.92 19.35 -7.55
N GLY A 156 7.98 20.14 -7.01
CA GLY A 156 7.22 21.16 -7.74
C GLY A 156 6.01 20.64 -8.51
N ALA A 157 5.93 19.33 -8.78
CA ALA A 157 4.69 18.73 -9.31
C ALA A 157 3.61 18.66 -8.22
N ARG A 158 2.34 18.52 -8.62
CA ARG A 158 1.23 18.32 -7.67
C ARG A 158 0.92 16.84 -7.47
N THR A 159 0.41 16.48 -6.30
CA THR A 159 0.05 15.08 -5.98
C THR A 159 -1.00 14.51 -6.94
N GLY A 160 -1.83 15.34 -7.55
CA GLY A 160 -2.77 14.92 -8.61
C GLY A 160 -2.09 14.34 -9.86
N ALA A 161 -0.79 14.62 -10.09
CA ALA A 161 -0.03 14.00 -11.19
C ALA A 161 0.08 12.47 -11.00
N VAL A 162 0.20 12.01 -9.75
CA VAL A 162 0.20 10.58 -9.39
C VAL A 162 -1.13 9.95 -9.81
N GLY A 163 -2.25 10.52 -9.37
CA GLY A 163 -3.58 10.02 -9.69
C GLY A 163 -3.92 10.05 -11.17
N ALA A 164 -3.55 11.13 -11.87
CA ALA A 164 -3.76 11.24 -13.31
C ALA A 164 -3.00 10.17 -14.10
N ALA A 165 -1.74 9.87 -13.73
CA ALA A 165 -0.94 8.83 -14.37
C ALA A 165 -1.55 7.44 -14.17
N ILE A 166 -1.97 7.12 -12.94
CA ILE A 166 -2.62 5.87 -12.57
C ILE A 166 -3.93 5.70 -13.35
N GLN A 167 -4.83 6.68 -13.24
CA GLN A 167 -6.16 6.60 -13.86
C GLN A 167 -6.08 6.47 -15.37
N THR A 168 -5.24 7.27 -16.04
CA THR A 168 -5.07 7.23 -17.49
C THR A 168 -4.69 5.84 -17.97
N TYR A 169 -3.75 5.19 -17.29
CA TYR A 169 -3.31 3.85 -17.67
C TYR A 169 -4.36 2.77 -17.33
N ALA A 170 -4.92 2.80 -16.12
CA ALA A 170 -5.94 1.83 -15.72
C ALA A 170 -7.15 1.82 -16.65
N GLU A 171 -7.65 3.01 -17.02
CA GLU A 171 -8.80 3.14 -17.91
C GLU A 171 -8.47 2.73 -19.36
N ALA A 172 -7.25 3.01 -19.86
CA ALA A 172 -6.79 2.51 -21.15
C ALA A 172 -6.74 0.97 -21.19
N GLU A 173 -6.40 0.34 -20.07
CA GLU A 173 -6.42 -1.11 -19.87
C GLU A 173 -7.83 -1.65 -19.53
N ARG A 174 -8.89 -0.84 -19.65
CA ARG A 174 -10.29 -1.19 -19.36
C ARG A 174 -10.51 -1.68 -17.92
N CYS A 175 -9.70 -1.19 -16.99
CA CYS A 175 -9.87 -1.35 -15.56
C CYS A 175 -10.43 -0.06 -14.94
N SER A 176 -10.86 -0.11 -13.70
CA SER A 176 -11.30 1.08 -12.97
C SER A 176 -10.49 1.30 -11.71
N VAL A 177 -10.31 2.57 -11.34
CA VAL A 177 -9.63 2.96 -10.12
C VAL A 177 -10.66 3.18 -9.00
N VAL A 178 -10.46 2.55 -7.86
CA VAL A 178 -11.25 2.78 -6.65
C VAL A 178 -11.06 4.22 -6.17
N ARG A 179 -12.14 4.86 -5.72
CA ARG A 179 -12.15 6.28 -5.32
C ARG A 179 -12.39 6.52 -3.84
N ASP A 180 -12.75 5.48 -3.11
CA ASP A 180 -13.17 5.56 -1.71
C ASP A 180 -11.96 5.52 -0.75
N PHE A 181 -10.80 5.14 -1.25
CA PHE A 181 -9.53 5.05 -0.52
C PHE A 181 -8.41 5.77 -1.28
N CYS A 182 -7.36 6.12 -0.56
CA CYS A 182 -6.24 6.87 -1.11
C CYS A 182 -4.96 6.57 -0.31
N GLY A 183 -3.81 6.87 -0.90
CA GLY A 183 -2.54 6.92 -0.19
C GLY A 183 -2.51 8.10 0.79
N HIS A 184 -1.56 8.07 1.69
CA HIS A 184 -1.48 9.01 2.81
C HIS A 184 -0.04 9.34 3.19
N GLY A 185 0.16 10.48 3.84
CA GLY A 185 1.41 10.77 4.52
C GLY A 185 1.70 9.70 5.58
N VAL A 186 2.95 9.27 5.68
CA VAL A 186 3.41 8.25 6.62
C VAL A 186 4.77 8.64 7.20
N GLY A 187 5.10 8.12 8.39
CA GLY A 187 6.37 8.41 9.05
C GLY A 187 6.31 8.11 10.54
N ARG A 188 6.39 9.14 11.37
CA ARG A 188 6.17 9.01 12.83
C ARG A 188 4.69 8.80 13.19
N LEU A 189 3.80 9.01 12.23
CA LEU A 189 2.37 8.70 12.33
C LEU A 189 2.01 7.71 11.23
N PHE A 190 1.10 6.80 11.51
CA PHE A 190 0.64 5.81 10.53
C PHE A 190 -0.08 6.51 9.36
N HIS A 191 -1.12 7.30 9.66
CA HIS A 191 -1.85 8.05 8.65
C HIS A 191 -1.75 9.55 8.94
N ASP A 192 -1.18 10.30 8.02
CA ASP A 192 -0.99 11.74 8.12
C ASP A 192 -1.31 12.43 6.78
N ALA A 193 -1.25 13.75 6.74
CA ALA A 193 -1.34 14.51 5.50
C ALA A 193 -0.07 14.33 4.64
N PRO A 194 -0.19 14.41 3.29
CA PRO A 194 -1.42 14.62 2.52
C PRO A 194 -2.14 13.32 2.17
N ASN A 195 -3.39 13.42 1.69
CA ASN A 195 -4.01 12.34 0.93
C ASN A 195 -3.44 12.30 -0.49
N ILE A 196 -3.14 11.09 -0.99
CA ILE A 196 -2.66 10.84 -2.35
C ILE A 196 -3.76 10.11 -3.12
N LEU A 197 -4.52 10.85 -3.90
CA LEU A 197 -5.58 10.26 -4.72
C LEU A 197 -4.95 9.51 -5.91
N HIS A 198 -5.53 8.35 -6.26
CA HIS A 198 -5.10 7.53 -7.39
C HIS A 198 -5.87 7.85 -8.68
N TYR A 199 -6.57 8.98 -8.70
CA TYR A 199 -7.37 9.49 -9.83
C TYR A 199 -7.38 11.02 -9.82
N GLY A 200 -7.89 11.65 -10.87
CA GLY A 200 -8.09 13.09 -10.95
C GLY A 200 -7.18 13.76 -11.98
N SER A 201 -6.95 15.06 -11.80
CA SER A 201 -6.18 15.89 -12.72
C SER A 201 -4.77 16.17 -12.18
N ALA A 202 -3.79 16.19 -13.07
CA ALA A 202 -2.40 16.52 -12.72
C ALA A 202 -2.21 17.94 -12.14
N SER A 203 -3.16 18.83 -12.34
CA SER A 203 -3.14 20.20 -11.79
C SER A 203 -3.72 20.31 -10.38
N GLU A 204 -4.29 19.21 -9.84
CA GLU A 204 -4.94 19.17 -8.53
C GLU A 204 -4.00 18.71 -7.42
N GLY A 205 -4.49 18.79 -6.17
CA GLY A 205 -3.75 18.37 -4.99
C GLY A 205 -2.72 19.39 -4.51
N VAL A 206 -1.77 18.91 -3.72
CA VAL A 206 -0.73 19.73 -3.09
C VAL A 206 0.58 19.65 -3.86
N GLU A 207 1.40 20.70 -3.77
CA GLU A 207 2.74 20.69 -4.36
C GLU A 207 3.63 19.68 -3.62
N MET A 208 4.31 18.81 -4.35
CA MET A 208 5.28 17.89 -3.78
C MET A 208 6.59 18.62 -3.50
N ARG A 209 7.09 18.48 -2.27
CA ARG A 209 8.35 19.10 -1.81
C ARG A 209 9.31 18.05 -1.29
N PRO A 210 10.62 18.27 -1.44
CA PRO A 210 11.62 17.42 -0.80
C PRO A 210 11.32 17.25 0.70
N GLY A 211 11.50 16.04 1.20
CA GLY A 211 11.19 15.69 2.59
C GLY A 211 9.77 15.18 2.82
N MET A 212 8.85 15.27 1.86
CA MET A 212 7.56 14.61 1.97
C MET A 212 7.72 13.09 1.90
N ILE A 213 6.99 12.38 2.77
CA ILE A 213 6.93 10.91 2.75
C ILE A 213 5.46 10.50 2.76
N PHE A 214 5.06 9.62 1.82
CA PHE A 214 3.68 9.16 1.67
C PHE A 214 3.61 7.82 0.95
N THR A 215 2.44 7.16 1.00
CA THR A 215 2.16 5.92 0.27
C THR A 215 1.57 6.20 -1.11
N VAL A 216 1.87 5.33 -2.06
CA VAL A 216 1.15 5.21 -3.34
C VAL A 216 0.65 3.77 -3.41
N GLU A 217 -0.68 3.59 -3.47
CA GLU A 217 -1.34 2.30 -3.21
C GLU A 217 -2.59 2.11 -4.08
N PRO A 218 -2.49 2.18 -5.41
CA PRO A 218 -3.66 2.12 -6.27
C PRO A 218 -4.42 0.79 -6.14
N MET A 219 -5.73 0.90 -5.90
CA MET A 219 -6.66 -0.21 -5.93
C MET A 219 -7.36 -0.24 -7.28
N ILE A 220 -7.15 -1.30 -8.05
CA ILE A 220 -7.61 -1.44 -9.43
C ILE A 220 -8.60 -2.61 -9.54
N ASN A 221 -9.78 -2.36 -10.15
CA ASN A 221 -10.82 -3.35 -10.34
C ASN A 221 -10.94 -3.75 -11.82
N LEU A 222 -11.21 -5.02 -12.10
CA LEU A 222 -11.62 -5.48 -13.46
C LEU A 222 -13.02 -4.99 -13.85
N GLY A 223 -13.85 -4.66 -12.88
CA GLY A 223 -15.22 -4.17 -13.08
C GLY A 223 -15.36 -2.69 -12.79
N ARG A 224 -16.43 -2.33 -12.08
CA ARG A 224 -16.77 -0.94 -11.74
C ARG A 224 -15.98 -0.45 -10.52
N PRO A 225 -15.77 0.88 -10.37
CA PRO A 225 -14.97 1.43 -9.27
C PRO A 225 -15.67 1.40 -7.90
N HIS A 226 -16.95 1.10 -7.86
CA HIS A 226 -17.75 1.23 -6.65
C HIS A 226 -17.51 0.10 -5.66
N VAL A 227 -17.33 0.47 -4.40
CA VAL A 227 -17.10 -0.44 -3.29
C VAL A 227 -18.21 -0.34 -2.23
N LYS A 228 -18.21 -1.29 -1.31
CA LYS A 228 -18.97 -1.23 -0.06
C LYS A 228 -18.13 -1.81 1.07
N VAL A 229 -18.25 -1.23 2.26
CA VAL A 229 -17.70 -1.80 3.49
C VAL A 229 -18.69 -2.80 4.06
N LEU A 230 -18.20 -3.94 4.53
CA LEU A 230 -19.02 -4.99 5.15
C LEU A 230 -19.38 -4.62 6.59
N SER A 231 -20.24 -5.44 7.22
CA SER A 231 -20.74 -5.21 8.58
C SER A 231 -19.66 -5.32 9.66
N ASP A 232 -18.50 -5.87 9.34
CA ASP A 232 -17.32 -5.89 10.24
C ASP A 232 -16.68 -4.50 10.42
N GLY A 233 -17.12 -3.51 9.62
CA GLY A 233 -16.65 -2.13 9.66
C GLY A 233 -15.30 -1.87 8.97
N TRP A 234 -14.66 -2.92 8.41
CA TRP A 234 -13.32 -2.84 7.80
C TRP A 234 -13.28 -3.35 6.36
N THR A 235 -13.72 -4.58 6.12
CA THR A 235 -13.57 -5.25 4.82
C THR A 235 -14.30 -4.49 3.71
N ALA A 236 -13.55 -3.89 2.78
CA ALA A 236 -14.09 -3.24 1.60
C ALA A 236 -14.13 -4.23 0.43
N VAL A 237 -15.28 -4.34 -0.25
CA VAL A 237 -15.44 -5.24 -1.40
C VAL A 237 -15.99 -4.50 -2.61
N THR A 238 -15.66 -4.97 -3.82
CA THR A 238 -16.30 -4.47 -5.05
C THR A 238 -17.79 -4.78 -5.03
N ARG A 239 -18.64 -3.81 -5.42
CA ARG A 239 -20.11 -4.03 -5.42
C ARG A 239 -20.56 -5.04 -6.45
N ASP A 240 -19.85 -5.15 -7.57
CA ASP A 240 -20.14 -6.08 -8.66
C ASP A 240 -19.41 -7.42 -8.51
N ARG A 241 -18.66 -7.62 -7.43
CA ARG A 241 -17.85 -8.81 -7.14
C ARG A 241 -16.76 -9.09 -8.18
N SER A 242 -16.38 -8.10 -8.98
CA SER A 242 -15.21 -8.19 -9.85
C SER A 242 -13.92 -8.29 -9.04
N LEU A 243 -12.88 -8.90 -9.61
CA LEU A 243 -11.56 -8.96 -9.00
C LEU A 243 -11.01 -7.55 -8.78
N SER A 244 -10.34 -7.36 -7.65
CA SER A 244 -9.58 -6.16 -7.29
C SER A 244 -8.16 -6.55 -6.95
N ALA A 245 -7.21 -5.67 -7.24
CA ALA A 245 -5.81 -5.82 -6.85
C ALA A 245 -5.26 -4.49 -6.33
N GLN A 246 -4.28 -4.57 -5.43
CA GLN A 246 -3.56 -3.44 -4.87
C GLN A 246 -2.08 -3.78 -4.73
N TYR A 247 -1.23 -2.86 -5.10
CA TYR A 247 0.18 -2.85 -4.71
C TYR A 247 0.48 -1.51 -4.09
N GLU A 248 1.44 -1.49 -3.18
CA GLU A 248 1.77 -0.28 -2.44
C GLU A 248 3.25 -0.15 -2.20
N HIS A 249 3.72 1.10 -2.32
CA HIS A 249 5.03 1.51 -1.86
C HIS A 249 4.97 2.79 -1.02
N THR A 250 5.83 2.86 0.00
CA THR A 250 6.16 4.10 0.70
C THR A 250 7.27 4.83 -0.06
N ILE A 251 7.04 6.12 -0.30
CA ILE A 251 7.86 6.99 -1.16
C ILE A 251 8.36 8.18 -0.37
N GLY A 252 9.64 8.51 -0.50
CA GLY A 252 10.21 9.78 -0.06
C GLY A 252 10.50 10.71 -1.24
N VAL A 253 10.02 11.94 -1.20
CA VAL A 253 10.33 12.96 -2.23
C VAL A 253 11.73 13.51 -1.95
N THR A 254 12.60 13.41 -2.96
CA THR A 254 13.99 13.91 -2.91
C THR A 254 14.13 15.25 -3.63
N GLU A 255 15.31 15.83 -3.65
CA GLU A 255 15.60 17.09 -4.38
C GLU A 255 15.41 16.98 -5.89
N THR A 256 15.53 15.78 -6.47
CA THR A 256 15.52 15.55 -7.92
C THR A 256 14.43 14.62 -8.42
N GLY A 257 13.68 13.96 -7.51
CA GLY A 257 12.66 12.97 -7.85
C GLY A 257 12.09 12.32 -6.60
N CYS A 258 12.16 11.00 -6.52
CA CYS A 258 11.71 10.25 -5.34
C CYS A 258 12.59 9.01 -5.09
N GLU A 259 12.52 8.53 -3.86
CA GLU A 259 13.09 7.26 -3.42
C GLU A 259 11.95 6.31 -3.00
N ILE A 260 12.01 5.06 -3.44
CA ILE A 260 11.08 4.02 -3.00
C ILE A 260 11.71 3.30 -1.82
N PHE A 261 11.12 3.41 -0.63
CA PHE A 261 11.69 2.81 0.58
C PHE A 261 11.39 1.33 0.75
N THR A 262 10.31 0.83 0.13
CA THR A 262 9.77 -0.52 0.34
C THR A 262 10.06 -1.49 -0.81
N LEU A 263 11.08 -1.22 -1.64
CA LEU A 263 11.51 -2.17 -2.67
C LEU A 263 11.97 -3.49 -2.04
N SER A 264 11.61 -4.60 -2.69
CA SER A 264 12.05 -5.92 -2.29
C SER A 264 13.57 -6.07 -2.39
N PRO A 265 14.28 -6.38 -1.30
CA PRO A 265 15.70 -6.71 -1.38
C PRO A 265 16.00 -8.00 -2.17
N LYS A 266 14.97 -8.84 -2.40
CA LYS A 266 15.06 -10.07 -3.19
C LYS A 266 14.48 -9.94 -4.60
N ASN A 267 14.10 -8.73 -5.06
CA ASN A 267 13.40 -8.47 -6.33
C ASN A 267 12.07 -9.23 -6.45
N LEU A 268 11.30 -9.32 -5.37
CA LEU A 268 10.01 -10.00 -5.27
C LEU A 268 8.84 -9.01 -5.14
N ASP A 269 8.95 -7.80 -5.69
CA ASP A 269 7.88 -6.80 -5.61
C ASP A 269 6.57 -7.25 -6.28
N ARG A 270 6.66 -8.20 -7.22
CA ARG A 270 5.50 -8.83 -7.87
C ARG A 270 5.69 -10.35 -7.95
N PRO A 271 5.52 -11.04 -6.82
CA PRO A 271 5.76 -12.47 -6.75
C PRO A 271 4.85 -13.26 -7.70
N GLY A 272 5.40 -14.29 -8.35
CA GLY A 272 4.66 -15.18 -9.25
C GLY A 272 4.30 -14.61 -10.62
N LEU A 273 4.57 -13.34 -10.90
CA LEU A 273 4.47 -12.75 -12.24
C LEU A 273 5.81 -12.85 -12.96
N ARG A 274 5.77 -13.06 -14.27
CA ARG A 274 6.99 -13.07 -15.11
C ARG A 274 7.61 -11.66 -15.13
N ALA A 275 8.94 -11.62 -15.11
CA ALA A 275 9.71 -10.40 -15.30
C ALA A 275 9.48 -9.78 -16.67
#